data_6898856da01db19bef6dbddedc45c578
#
_entry.id   6898856da01db19bef6dbddedc45c578
#
_cell.length_a   1.000
_cell.length_b   1.000
_cell.length_c   1.000
_cell.angle_alpha   90.00
_cell.angle_beta   90.00
_cell.angle_gamma   90.00
#
_symmetry.space_group_name_H-M   'P 1'
#
loop_
_entity.id
_entity.type
_entity.pdbx_description
1 polymer ?
#
loop_
_entity_poly.entity_id
_entity_poly.type
_entity_poly.pdbx_seq_one_letter_code
_entity_poly.pdbx_strand_id
1 'polypeptide(L)'
;MVRNLIYFCYLKNSEIGEFSAYHLFLLHRYFHIFNGVRIVKIAVDDIKIDNSHLKELFKDCSVEIVQNHPLHRESEYFIQSIREIKNNNSITFFAHNKGGSNIYADDAHKLWVLSLYFFNLEPQYVEKVEKGLSRNKVFSGILRKTVSCPPWVPNN
;
A
#
# COMPACT_ATOMS: atom_id res chain seq x y z
N MET A 1 1.94 -12.81 -15.83
CA MET A 1 2.22 -11.34 -15.91
C MET A 1 3.16 -10.96 -14.78
N VAL A 2 4.01 -9.94 -14.96
CA VAL A 2 4.86 -9.42 -13.88
C VAL A 2 4.01 -8.59 -12.93
N ARG A 3 4.15 -8.84 -11.62
CA ARG A 3 3.37 -8.20 -10.56
C ARG A 3 4.32 -7.48 -9.63
N ASN A 4 4.27 -6.15 -9.66
CA ASN A 4 5.07 -5.30 -8.80
C ASN A 4 4.27 -4.89 -7.57
N LEU A 5 4.97 -4.56 -6.50
CA LEU A 5 4.42 -3.97 -5.28
C LEU A 5 5.04 -2.59 -5.04
N ILE A 6 4.22 -1.61 -4.76
CA ILE A 6 4.61 -0.38 -4.08
C ILE A 6 3.84 -0.32 -2.77
N TYR A 7 4.56 -0.30 -1.67
CA TYR A 7 3.98 -0.25 -0.33
C TYR A 7 4.50 0.97 0.44
N PHE A 8 3.58 1.77 0.93
CA PHE A 8 3.90 2.90 1.82
C PHE A 8 3.48 2.53 3.25
N CYS A 9 4.44 2.59 4.17
CA CYS A 9 4.23 2.27 5.57
C CYS A 9 4.56 3.48 6.43
N TYR A 10 3.59 4.10 7.06
CA TYR A 10 3.83 5.12 8.07
C TYR A 10 3.92 4.48 9.45
N LEU A 11 5.03 4.74 10.14
CA LEU A 11 5.28 4.26 11.50
C LEU A 11 5.45 5.47 12.43
N LYS A 12 4.42 5.74 13.21
CA LYS A 12 4.43 6.83 14.19
C LYS A 12 5.50 6.56 15.26
N ASN A 13 6.32 7.55 15.55
CA ASN A 13 7.45 7.44 16.49
C ASN A 13 8.44 6.31 16.14
N SER A 14 8.50 5.88 14.86
CA SER A 14 9.31 4.72 14.43
C SER A 14 8.90 3.39 15.10
N GLU A 15 7.68 3.29 15.60
CA GLU A 15 7.17 2.11 16.28
C GLU A 15 6.16 1.35 15.43
N ILE A 16 6.16 0.03 15.57
CA ILE A 16 5.19 -0.84 14.93
C ILE A 16 4.02 -1.02 15.88
N GLY A 17 3.02 -0.14 15.79
CA GLY A 17 1.77 -0.31 16.51
C GLY A 17 0.99 -1.53 16.05
N GLU A 18 0.02 -1.98 16.86
CA GLU A 18 -0.81 -3.18 16.59
C GLU A 18 -1.43 -3.16 15.18
N PHE A 19 -1.93 -2.01 14.74
CA PHE A 19 -2.55 -1.89 13.44
C PHE A 19 -1.55 -2.03 12.28
N SER A 20 -0.39 -1.42 12.41
CA SER A 20 0.70 -1.57 11.44
C SER A 20 1.20 -3.02 11.39
N ALA A 21 1.34 -3.67 12.55
CA ALA A 21 1.70 -5.09 12.63
C ALA A 21 0.69 -5.99 11.89
N TYR A 22 -0.60 -5.70 12.03
CA TYR A 22 -1.65 -6.45 11.33
C TYR A 22 -1.59 -6.27 9.79
N HIS A 23 -1.36 -5.04 9.32
CA HIS A 23 -1.13 -4.79 7.89
C HIS A 23 0.09 -5.56 7.37
N LEU A 24 1.20 -5.54 8.11
CA LEU A 24 2.42 -6.26 7.74
C LEU A 24 2.18 -7.77 7.70
N PHE A 25 1.48 -8.33 8.67
CA PHE A 25 1.11 -9.75 8.69
C PHE A 25 0.32 -10.13 7.43
N LEU A 26 -0.70 -9.35 7.05
CA LEU A 26 -1.49 -9.60 5.86
C LEU A 26 -0.66 -9.44 4.57
N LEU A 27 0.16 -8.40 4.49
CA LEU A 27 1.03 -8.21 3.35
C LEU A 27 1.98 -9.39 3.17
N HIS A 28 2.64 -9.85 4.22
CA HIS A 28 3.56 -10.99 4.17
C HIS A 28 2.87 -12.29 3.75
N ARG A 29 1.62 -12.51 4.17
CA ARG A 29 0.83 -13.65 3.73
C ARG A 29 0.70 -13.73 2.21
N TYR A 30 0.57 -12.59 1.54
CA TYR A 30 0.40 -12.49 0.09
C TYR A 30 1.68 -12.12 -0.67
N PHE A 31 2.82 -12.06 0.02
CA PHE A 31 4.06 -11.56 -0.57
C PHE A 31 4.54 -12.38 -1.77
N HIS A 32 4.25 -13.67 -1.77
CA HIS A 32 4.57 -14.61 -2.85
C HIS A 32 3.91 -14.30 -4.20
N ILE A 33 2.85 -13.48 -4.19
CA ILE A 33 2.14 -13.07 -5.41
C ILE A 33 3.00 -12.10 -6.24
N PHE A 34 3.81 -11.29 -5.59
CA PHE A 34 4.63 -10.28 -6.23
C PHE A 34 5.93 -10.90 -6.73
N ASN A 35 6.01 -11.14 -8.05
CA ASN A 35 7.17 -11.72 -8.72
C ASN A 35 8.02 -10.70 -9.48
N GLY A 36 7.66 -9.42 -9.41
CA GLY A 36 8.37 -8.28 -9.98
C GLY A 36 9.10 -7.44 -8.94
N VAL A 37 9.20 -6.15 -9.21
CA VAL A 37 9.84 -5.19 -8.31
C VAL A 37 8.97 -4.97 -7.06
N ARG A 38 9.61 -4.91 -5.90
CA ARG A 38 8.96 -4.64 -4.61
C ARG A 38 9.62 -3.43 -3.98
N ILE A 39 8.92 -2.31 -3.98
CA ILE A 39 9.38 -1.03 -3.43
C ILE A 39 8.61 -0.74 -2.16
N VAL A 40 9.33 -0.46 -1.09
CA VAL A 40 8.73 -0.10 0.20
C VAL A 40 9.29 1.24 0.66
N LYS A 41 8.41 2.18 0.93
CA LYS A 41 8.76 3.46 1.56
C LYS A 41 8.25 3.42 3.00
N ILE A 42 9.17 3.48 3.97
CA ILE A 42 8.83 3.55 5.39
C ILE A 42 8.93 5.01 5.82
N ALA A 43 7.78 5.64 6.05
CA ALA A 43 7.72 7.01 6.53
C ALA A 43 7.81 7.05 8.05
N VAL A 44 8.70 7.87 8.56
CA VAL A 44 8.92 8.12 9.99
C VAL A 44 8.80 9.60 10.31
N ASP A 45 8.54 9.94 11.57
CA ASP A 45 8.38 11.32 12.00
C ASP A 45 9.71 12.08 12.05
N ASP A 46 10.80 11.40 12.34
CA ASP A 46 12.16 11.97 12.35
C ASP A 46 13.16 11.05 11.65
N ILE A 47 13.55 11.44 10.45
CA ILE A 47 14.55 10.71 9.65
C ILE A 47 15.97 10.82 10.20
N LYS A 48 16.24 11.76 11.12
CA LYS A 48 17.56 11.93 11.73
C LYS A 48 17.88 10.87 12.78
N ILE A 49 16.85 10.21 13.30
CA ILE A 49 17.00 9.07 14.19
C ILE A 49 17.39 7.84 13.37
N ASP A 50 18.28 7.00 13.90
CA ASP A 50 18.63 5.75 13.23
C ASP A 50 17.42 4.78 13.24
N ASN A 51 16.84 4.61 12.07
CA ASN A 51 15.70 3.75 11.81
C ASN A 51 16.07 2.53 10.94
N SER A 52 17.37 2.24 10.80
CA SER A 52 17.88 1.21 9.88
C SER A 52 17.30 -0.18 10.16
N HIS A 53 17.00 -0.49 11.44
CA HIS A 53 16.36 -1.74 11.88
C HIS A 53 15.00 -1.98 11.21
N LEU A 54 14.28 -0.93 10.82
CA LEU A 54 12.97 -1.05 10.16
C LEU A 54 13.07 -1.69 8.77
N LYS A 55 14.24 -1.65 8.13
CA LYS A 55 14.44 -2.30 6.82
C LYS A 55 14.34 -3.82 6.92
N GLU A 56 14.65 -4.40 8.07
CA GLU A 56 14.56 -5.83 8.32
C GLU A 56 13.12 -6.38 8.23
N LEU A 57 12.11 -5.51 8.34
CA LEU A 57 10.72 -5.88 8.14
C LEU A 57 10.42 -6.34 6.70
N PHE A 58 11.27 -5.95 5.74
CA PHE A 58 11.05 -6.16 4.31
C PHE A 58 12.32 -6.64 3.59
N LYS A 59 12.88 -7.77 4.03
CA LYS A 59 14.18 -8.29 3.56
C LYS A 59 14.30 -8.42 2.04
N ASP A 60 13.22 -8.79 1.36
CA ASP A 60 13.22 -9.04 -0.09
C ASP A 60 12.70 -7.84 -0.91
N CYS A 61 12.80 -6.63 -0.36
CA CYS A 61 12.33 -5.41 -1.00
C CYS A 61 13.43 -4.37 -1.16
N SER A 62 13.23 -3.48 -2.11
CA SER A 62 13.92 -2.18 -2.12
C SER A 62 13.28 -1.28 -1.08
N VAL A 63 13.95 -1.09 0.07
CA VAL A 63 13.41 -0.34 1.21
C VAL A 63 14.10 0.99 1.35
N GLU A 64 13.32 2.06 1.39
CA GLU A 64 13.77 3.41 1.71
C GLU A 64 13.02 3.95 2.92
N ILE A 65 13.76 4.53 3.86
CA ILE A 65 13.18 5.26 4.99
C ILE A 65 13.10 6.73 4.59
N VAL A 66 11.91 7.30 4.74
CA VAL A 66 11.58 8.64 4.28
C VAL A 66 10.96 9.47 5.39
N GLN A 67 11.11 10.79 5.30
CA GLN A 67 10.41 11.71 6.20
C GLN A 67 8.91 11.69 5.91
N ASN A 68 8.08 11.53 6.94
CA ASN A 68 6.63 11.70 6.77
C ASN A 68 6.31 13.15 6.40
N HIS A 69 5.77 13.36 5.20
CA HIS A 69 5.42 14.68 4.73
C HIS A 69 3.99 15.05 5.15
N PRO A 70 3.77 16.17 5.86
CA PRO A 70 2.46 16.50 6.44
C PRO A 70 1.36 16.74 5.40
N LEU A 71 1.73 17.22 4.21
CA LEU A 71 0.78 17.58 3.13
C LEU A 71 0.62 16.47 2.09
N HIS A 72 1.72 15.86 1.65
CA HIS A 72 1.72 14.95 0.49
C HIS A 72 1.68 13.49 0.89
N ARG A 73 2.13 13.17 2.12
CA ARG A 73 2.09 11.81 2.67
C ARG A 73 2.51 10.75 1.63
N GLU A 74 1.68 9.69 1.48
CA GLU A 74 1.94 8.58 0.56
C GLU A 74 1.94 8.96 -0.93
N SER A 75 1.24 10.03 -1.32
CA SER A 75 1.04 10.38 -2.74
C SER A 75 2.35 10.74 -3.45
N GLU A 76 3.23 11.48 -2.80
CA GLU A 76 4.51 11.87 -3.37
C GLU A 76 5.40 10.65 -3.61
N TYR A 77 5.53 9.79 -2.62
CA TYR A 77 6.37 8.60 -2.69
C TYR A 77 5.80 7.56 -3.65
N PHE A 78 4.49 7.49 -3.82
CA PHE A 78 3.86 6.66 -4.84
C PHE A 78 4.29 7.09 -6.24
N ILE A 79 4.21 8.39 -6.56
CA ILE A 79 4.61 8.92 -7.87
C ILE A 79 6.10 8.67 -8.13
N GLN A 80 6.96 8.85 -7.13
CA GLN A 80 8.38 8.56 -7.24
C GLN A 80 8.61 7.08 -7.54
N SER A 81 8.00 6.19 -6.75
CA SER A 81 8.17 4.74 -6.89
C SER A 81 7.66 4.21 -8.22
N ILE A 82 6.57 4.74 -8.77
CA ILE A 82 6.04 4.28 -10.06
C ILE A 82 7.00 4.60 -11.21
N ARG A 83 7.79 5.67 -11.10
CA ARG A 83 8.83 6.04 -12.08
C ARG A 83 10.03 5.09 -12.07
N GLU A 84 10.25 4.37 -10.97
CA GLU A 84 11.31 3.36 -10.85
C GLU A 84 10.93 2.05 -11.57
N ILE A 85 9.64 1.83 -11.82
CA ILE A 85 9.14 0.64 -12.51
C ILE A 85 9.21 0.83 -14.01
N LYS A 86 10.24 0.23 -14.63
CA LYS A 86 10.52 0.39 -16.07
C LYS A 86 9.82 -0.63 -16.97
N ASN A 87 9.09 -1.58 -16.40
CA ASN A 87 8.47 -2.65 -17.19
C ASN A 87 7.05 -2.29 -17.60
N ASN A 88 6.85 -2.01 -18.88
CA ASN A 88 5.55 -1.63 -19.46
C ASN A 88 4.55 -2.81 -19.54
N ASN A 89 5.00 -4.06 -19.38
CA ASN A 89 4.13 -5.24 -19.40
C ASN A 89 3.98 -5.84 -18.00
N SER A 90 3.65 -4.99 -17.05
CA SER A 90 3.50 -5.37 -15.65
C SER A 90 2.26 -4.73 -15.03
N ILE A 91 1.80 -5.33 -13.93
CA ILE A 91 0.78 -4.77 -13.07
C ILE A 91 1.45 -4.32 -11.77
N THR A 92 1.12 -3.14 -11.32
CA THR A 92 1.61 -2.61 -10.05
C THR A 92 0.48 -2.53 -9.05
N PHE A 93 0.67 -3.23 -7.93
CA PHE A 93 -0.20 -3.12 -6.76
C PHE A 93 0.33 -2.01 -5.87
N PHE A 94 -0.53 -1.07 -5.55
CA PHE A 94 -0.25 -0.03 -4.58
C PHE A 94 -1.04 -0.27 -3.30
N ALA A 95 -0.33 -0.29 -2.17
CA ALA A 95 -0.94 -0.42 -0.86
C ALA A 95 -0.25 0.48 0.17
N HIS A 96 -0.95 0.79 1.24
CA HIS A 96 -0.40 1.50 2.38
C HIS A 96 -1.07 1.03 3.69
N ASN A 97 -0.41 1.24 4.83
CA ASN A 97 -0.96 0.92 6.14
C ASN A 97 -1.96 2.01 6.60
N LYS A 98 -3.13 2.02 5.96
CA LYS A 98 -4.21 2.95 6.33
C LYS A 98 -4.49 2.90 7.82
N GLY A 99 -4.41 4.06 8.49
CA GLY A 99 -4.55 4.13 9.94
C GLY A 99 -3.27 3.84 10.73
N GLY A 100 -2.10 3.78 10.09
CA GLY A 100 -0.80 3.56 10.76
C GLY A 100 -0.44 4.57 11.85
N SER A 101 -1.15 5.72 11.91
CA SER A 101 -1.07 6.66 13.03
C SER A 101 -1.85 6.19 14.28
N ASN A 102 -2.71 5.19 14.15
CA ASN A 102 -3.48 4.64 15.26
C ASN A 102 -2.69 3.50 15.88
N ILE A 103 -2.51 3.57 17.20
CA ILE A 103 -1.81 2.54 17.97
C ILE A 103 -2.69 1.30 18.13
N TYR A 104 -4.02 1.51 18.23
CA TYR A 104 -5.00 0.44 18.44
C TYR A 104 -5.88 0.28 17.21
N ALA A 105 -6.21 -0.97 16.88
CA ALA A 105 -7.17 -1.32 15.85
C ALA A 105 -8.34 -2.08 16.47
N ASP A 106 -9.56 -1.57 16.31
CA ASP A 106 -10.75 -2.33 16.62
C ASP A 106 -11.02 -3.42 15.57
N ASP A 107 -11.93 -4.33 15.88
CA ASP A 107 -12.25 -5.46 15.02
C ASP A 107 -12.87 -5.03 13.68
N ALA A 108 -13.60 -3.91 13.65
CA ALA A 108 -14.16 -3.39 12.42
C ALA A 108 -13.07 -2.91 11.45
N HIS A 109 -12.05 -2.23 11.95
CA HIS A 109 -10.88 -1.83 11.16
C HIS A 109 -10.09 -3.04 10.67
N LYS A 110 -9.85 -4.03 11.54
CA LYS A 110 -9.16 -5.28 11.16
C LYS A 110 -9.90 -6.03 10.06
N LEU A 111 -11.23 -6.15 10.17
CA LEU A 111 -12.07 -6.80 9.17
C LEU A 111 -12.05 -6.03 7.83
N TRP A 112 -12.11 -4.70 7.88
CA TRP A 112 -12.01 -3.87 6.69
C TRP A 112 -10.68 -4.05 5.98
N VAL A 113 -9.57 -4.00 6.72
CA VAL A 113 -8.22 -4.21 6.15
C VAL A 113 -8.07 -5.61 5.58
N LEU A 114 -8.53 -6.65 6.31
CA LEU A 114 -8.54 -8.02 5.80
C LEU A 114 -9.27 -8.13 4.47
N SER A 115 -10.44 -7.49 4.36
CA SER A 115 -11.23 -7.48 3.13
C SER A 115 -10.47 -6.83 1.97
N LEU A 116 -9.74 -5.73 2.21
CA LEU A 116 -8.92 -5.08 1.19
C LEU A 116 -7.83 -6.02 0.67
N TYR A 117 -7.10 -6.70 1.55
CA TYR A 117 -6.06 -7.63 1.14
C TYR A 117 -6.65 -8.85 0.44
N PHE A 118 -7.68 -9.46 1.01
CA PHE A 118 -8.33 -10.64 0.46
C PHE A 118 -8.83 -10.40 -0.97
N PHE A 119 -9.68 -9.40 -1.18
CA PHE A 119 -10.30 -9.17 -2.48
C PHE A 119 -9.36 -8.61 -3.55
N ASN A 120 -8.17 -8.15 -3.19
CA ASN A 120 -7.18 -7.69 -4.17
C ASN A 120 -6.07 -8.70 -4.41
N LEU A 121 -5.75 -9.57 -3.44
CA LEU A 121 -4.55 -10.40 -3.48
C LEU A 121 -4.82 -11.90 -3.47
N GLU A 122 -6.04 -12.38 -3.19
CA GLU A 122 -6.33 -13.80 -3.40
C GLU A 122 -6.20 -14.14 -4.90
N PRO A 123 -5.62 -15.29 -5.26
CA PRO A 123 -5.28 -15.63 -6.64
C PRO A 123 -6.42 -15.45 -7.64
N GLN A 124 -7.61 -15.86 -7.26
CA GLN A 124 -8.82 -15.72 -8.09
C GLN A 124 -9.19 -14.26 -8.40
N TYR A 125 -8.89 -13.33 -7.50
CA TYR A 125 -9.14 -11.90 -7.72
C TYR A 125 -7.99 -11.23 -8.47
N VAL A 126 -6.76 -11.65 -8.23
CA VAL A 126 -5.59 -11.21 -9.00
C VAL A 126 -5.79 -11.52 -10.49
N GLU A 127 -6.26 -12.73 -10.84
CA GLU A 127 -6.58 -13.08 -12.23
C GLU A 127 -7.66 -12.17 -12.85
N LYS A 128 -8.69 -11.81 -12.06
CA LYS A 128 -9.73 -10.87 -12.53
C LYS A 128 -9.16 -9.47 -12.77
N VAL A 129 -8.25 -9.01 -11.91
CA VAL A 129 -7.53 -7.73 -12.08
C VAL A 129 -6.70 -7.78 -13.35
N GLU A 130 -5.91 -8.84 -13.55
CA GLU A 130 -5.09 -9.03 -14.75
C GLU A 130 -5.91 -9.01 -16.03
N LYS A 131 -7.01 -9.76 -16.08
CA LYS A 131 -7.96 -9.74 -17.21
C LYS A 131 -8.59 -8.36 -17.43
N GLY A 132 -8.88 -7.63 -16.35
CA GLY A 132 -9.42 -6.29 -16.42
C GLY A 132 -8.45 -5.31 -17.05
N LEU A 133 -7.20 -5.33 -16.63
CA LEU A 133 -6.16 -4.42 -17.07
C LEU A 133 -5.68 -4.75 -18.49
N SER A 134 -5.60 -6.03 -18.87
CA SER A 134 -5.26 -6.45 -20.25
C SER A 134 -6.28 -5.99 -21.31
N ARG A 135 -7.48 -5.56 -20.89
CA ARG A 135 -8.53 -5.00 -21.75
C ARG A 135 -8.52 -3.46 -21.76
N ASN A 136 -7.35 -2.84 -21.68
CA ASN A 136 -7.14 -1.39 -21.68
C ASN A 136 -7.80 -0.65 -20.48
N LYS A 137 -8.05 -1.32 -19.37
CA LYS A 137 -8.45 -0.66 -18.14
C LYS A 137 -7.21 -0.15 -17.40
N VAL A 138 -7.26 1.08 -16.93
CA VAL A 138 -6.12 1.71 -16.23
C VAL A 138 -6.09 1.32 -14.76
N PHE A 139 -7.26 1.09 -14.14
CA PHE A 139 -7.38 0.74 -12.73
C PHE A 139 -8.32 -0.43 -12.51
N SER A 140 -8.00 -1.25 -11.53
CA SER A 140 -8.86 -2.30 -11.00
C SER A 140 -8.77 -2.35 -9.48
N GLY A 141 -9.91 -2.58 -8.82
CA GLY A 141 -10.00 -2.67 -7.36
C GLY A 141 -11.42 -3.00 -6.91
N ILE A 142 -11.60 -3.25 -5.61
CA ILE A 142 -12.88 -3.69 -5.04
C ILE A 142 -13.93 -2.59 -4.97
N LEU A 143 -13.53 -1.37 -4.71
CA LEU A 143 -14.46 -0.26 -4.51
C LEU A 143 -14.54 0.60 -5.76
N ARG A 144 -15.25 0.10 -6.78
CA ARG A 144 -15.61 0.86 -7.98
C ARG A 144 -16.94 1.59 -7.84
N LYS A 145 -17.29 2.08 -6.68
CA LYS A 145 -18.38 3.03 -6.61
C LYS A 145 -17.81 4.40 -6.94
N THR A 146 -18.07 4.89 -8.15
CA THR A 146 -18.10 6.33 -8.36
C THR A 146 -19.19 6.87 -7.44
N VAL A 147 -18.80 7.32 -6.27
CA VAL A 147 -19.69 8.08 -5.41
C VAL A 147 -19.88 9.39 -6.18
N SER A 148 -21.05 9.59 -6.79
CA SER A 148 -21.50 10.93 -7.12
C SER A 148 -21.32 11.78 -5.85
N CYS A 149 -20.68 12.95 -5.97
CA CYS A 149 -20.51 13.86 -4.83
C CYS A 149 -21.80 13.94 -4.03
N PRO A 150 -21.76 13.73 -2.72
CA PRO A 150 -22.97 13.85 -1.91
C PRO A 150 -23.52 15.27 -2.07
N PRO A 151 -24.86 15.42 -2.09
CA PRO A 151 -25.50 16.71 -2.37
C PRO A 151 -25.27 17.82 -1.31
N TRP A 152 -24.48 17.52 -0.27
CA TRP A 152 -24.14 18.49 0.79
C TRP A 152 -22.83 19.26 0.54
N VAL A 153 -22.16 19.08 -0.59
CA VAL A 153 -21.07 19.97 -0.99
C VAL A 153 -21.72 21.22 -1.55
N PRO A 154 -21.65 22.38 -0.86
CA PRO A 154 -22.21 23.62 -1.40
C PRO A 154 -21.50 23.94 -2.72
N ASN A 155 -22.27 24.18 -3.76
CA ASN A 155 -21.76 24.79 -4.97
C ASN A 155 -21.35 26.24 -4.59
N ASN A 156 -20.06 26.47 -4.37
CA ASN A 156 -19.47 27.80 -4.33
C ASN A 156 -19.05 28.21 -5.74
#